data_bd70bad44427fa77492672925f7bf2b0
#
_entry.id   bd70bad44427fa77492672925f7bf2b0
#
_cell.length_a   1.000
_cell.length_b   1.000
_cell.length_c   1.000
_cell.angle_alpha   90.00
_cell.angle_beta   90.00
_cell.angle_gamma   90.00
#
_symmetry.space_group_name_H-M   'P 1'
#
loop_
_entity.id
_entity.type
_entity.pdbx_description
1 polymer ?
#
loop_
_entity_poly.entity_id
_entity_poly.type
_entity_poly.pdbx_seq_one_letter_code
_entity_poly.pdbx_strand_id
1 'polypeptide(L)'
;MRKAILPAIYILPVFGILAGIGYALSPAAMQGGTIATPANRIGSILSRIASAVYDNRGFLTAVSAGYILSGKRIFGALGALIGIMLFNSFSAASFFVLFAPTVLDQPLNTLALYGPSVVTGLVLGAAAAWMVKRTDAENHPFKLFVLLGIFLAAVSAVLIACRLLLFHAIAALGQWIVSLGMPGTGLYAMINRLLAPFDLHRPLNYIVLGEGGAHDMDYFWGQVTDYEYDPGKYMSGFFPPMMFGIPAACLMLARRKTPSVNPHFRTFLLLCSLSAFSCGLCEPFEYWLVLTSPVLYAGYALLFGLSGWLSAYTGFRAGFACSGGLVDLIFSAAMPAARNAWMVLPLGALLGVLFLLLFHWFPSDNGAEFDIIEPDNREVGK
;
A
#
# COMPACT_ATOMS: atom_id res chain seq x y z
N MET A 1 9.99 2.41 -16.56
CA MET A 1 9.04 1.96 -15.53
C MET A 1 8.75 3.04 -14.49
N ARG A 2 9.75 3.66 -13.83
CA ARG A 2 9.53 4.72 -12.82
C ARG A 2 8.59 5.82 -13.34
N LYS A 3 8.89 6.39 -14.49
CA LYS A 3 8.06 7.42 -15.12
C LYS A 3 6.61 6.97 -15.36
N ALA A 4 6.38 5.70 -15.61
CA ALA A 4 5.05 5.16 -15.93
C ALA A 4 4.12 5.09 -14.71
N ILE A 5 4.64 4.90 -13.51
CA ILE A 5 3.83 4.82 -12.28
C ILE A 5 3.76 6.16 -11.53
N LEU A 6 4.68 7.09 -11.83
CA LEU A 6 4.82 8.33 -11.08
C LEU A 6 3.52 9.15 -10.98
N PRO A 7 2.74 9.38 -12.08
CA PRO A 7 1.49 10.13 -11.98
C PRO A 7 0.49 9.49 -11.00
N ALA A 8 0.45 8.14 -10.96
CA ALA A 8 -0.45 7.42 -10.06
C ALA A 8 -0.02 7.56 -8.60
N ILE A 9 1.28 7.40 -8.29
CA ILE A 9 1.76 7.43 -6.91
C ILE A 9 1.87 8.85 -6.35
N TYR A 10 2.03 9.87 -7.21
CA TYR A 10 2.18 11.26 -6.79
C TYR A 10 0.94 11.82 -6.09
N ILE A 11 -0.24 11.39 -6.52
CA ILE A 11 -1.51 11.86 -5.96
C ILE A 11 -1.90 11.14 -4.65
N LEU A 12 -1.42 9.91 -4.44
CA LEU A 12 -1.85 9.07 -3.32
C LEU A 12 -1.60 9.69 -1.93
N PRO A 13 -0.49 10.39 -1.64
CA PRO A 13 -0.28 10.98 -0.31
C PRO A 13 -1.35 12.00 0.08
N VAL A 14 -1.89 12.75 -0.88
CA VAL A 14 -3.00 13.71 -0.63
C VAL A 14 -4.23 12.97 -0.13
N PHE A 15 -4.58 11.86 -0.78
CA PHE A 15 -5.71 11.03 -0.36
C PHE A 15 -5.42 10.28 0.95
N GLY A 16 -4.15 9.97 1.25
CA GLY A 16 -3.74 9.48 2.56
C GLY A 16 -4.01 10.47 3.69
N ILE A 17 -3.66 11.73 3.49
CA ILE A 17 -3.98 12.80 4.45
C ILE A 17 -5.50 12.97 4.60
N LEU A 18 -6.23 12.94 3.48
CA LEU A 18 -7.69 13.02 3.48
C LEU A 18 -8.33 11.87 4.26
N ALA A 19 -7.81 10.64 4.11
CA ALA A 19 -8.22 9.48 4.89
C ALA A 19 -7.98 9.72 6.39
N GLY A 20 -6.81 10.22 6.77
CA GLY A 20 -6.48 10.54 8.17
C GLY A 20 -7.45 11.54 8.80
N ILE A 21 -7.79 12.61 8.08
CA ILE A 21 -8.80 13.57 8.51
C ILE A 21 -10.18 12.91 8.64
N GLY A 22 -10.56 12.09 7.66
CA GLY A 22 -11.82 11.37 7.66
C GLY A 22 -11.95 10.44 8.86
N TYR A 23 -10.92 9.67 9.17
CA TYR A 23 -10.88 8.78 10.32
C TYR A 23 -10.87 9.54 11.66
N ALA A 24 -10.15 10.64 11.76
CA ALA A 24 -10.14 11.48 12.96
C ALA A 24 -11.54 12.05 13.29
N LEU A 25 -12.32 12.38 12.26
CA LEU A 25 -13.69 12.89 12.42
C LEU A 25 -14.74 11.77 12.62
N SER A 26 -14.47 10.56 12.21
CA SER A 26 -15.41 9.42 12.28
C SER A 26 -14.77 8.15 12.77
N PRO A 27 -14.31 8.08 14.01
CA PRO A 27 -13.77 6.85 14.60
C PRO A 27 -14.79 5.71 14.63
N ALA A 28 -16.08 6.03 14.80
CA ALA A 28 -17.16 5.06 14.78
C ALA A 28 -17.32 4.35 13.42
N ALA A 29 -16.98 5.01 12.31
CA ALA A 29 -17.05 4.40 10.98
C ALA A 29 -15.97 3.31 10.79
N MET A 30 -14.85 3.38 11.53
CA MET A 30 -13.79 2.38 11.53
C MET A 30 -14.15 1.12 12.34
N GLN A 31 -14.98 1.28 13.36
CA GLN A 31 -15.32 0.23 14.34
C GLN A 31 -16.74 -0.32 14.14
N GLY A 32 -17.41 -0.03 13.01
CA GLY A 32 -18.79 -0.49 12.75
C GLY A 32 -19.86 0.22 13.58
N GLY A 33 -19.53 1.37 14.17
CA GLY A 33 -20.47 2.17 14.98
C GLY A 33 -21.44 3.02 14.17
N THR A 34 -22.40 3.64 14.85
CA THR A 34 -23.45 4.47 14.22
C THR A 34 -22.91 5.82 13.74
N ILE A 35 -23.22 6.18 12.50
CA ILE A 35 -22.84 7.48 11.87
C ILE A 35 -23.91 8.52 12.20
N ALA A 36 -24.14 8.80 13.49
CA ALA A 36 -25.26 9.64 13.94
C ALA A 36 -24.94 11.14 13.91
N THR A 37 -23.71 11.54 14.20
CA THR A 37 -23.34 12.95 14.29
C THR A 37 -22.95 13.58 12.94
N PRO A 38 -23.12 14.90 12.73
CA PRO A 38 -22.65 15.58 11.52
C PRO A 38 -21.13 15.38 11.26
N ALA A 39 -20.30 15.40 12.29
CA ALA A 39 -18.86 15.15 12.19
C ALA A 39 -18.57 13.73 11.65
N ASN A 40 -19.25 12.70 12.17
CA ASN A 40 -19.11 11.33 11.70
C ASN A 40 -19.54 11.18 10.23
N ARG A 41 -20.58 11.89 9.80
CA ARG A 41 -21.02 11.89 8.39
C ARG A 41 -19.97 12.50 7.47
N ILE A 42 -19.43 13.67 7.85
CA ILE A 42 -18.35 14.33 7.09
C ILE A 42 -17.12 13.42 7.03
N GLY A 43 -16.69 12.89 8.18
CA GLY A 43 -15.55 11.98 8.26
C GLY A 43 -15.71 10.74 7.38
N SER A 44 -16.90 10.12 7.39
CA SER A 44 -17.20 8.97 6.54
C SER A 44 -17.18 9.31 5.05
N ILE A 45 -17.66 10.50 4.65
CA ILE A 45 -17.58 10.96 3.26
C ILE A 45 -16.10 11.13 2.85
N LEU A 46 -15.31 11.82 3.66
CA LEU A 46 -13.88 12.03 3.38
C LEU A 46 -13.11 10.71 3.27
N SER A 47 -13.35 9.77 4.19
CA SER A 47 -12.74 8.44 4.14
C SER A 47 -13.14 7.68 2.88
N ARG A 48 -14.42 7.72 2.47
CA ARG A 48 -14.87 7.07 1.22
C ARG A 48 -14.24 7.68 -0.02
N ILE A 49 -14.09 9.01 -0.07
CA ILE A 49 -13.39 9.69 -1.17
C ILE A 49 -11.93 9.24 -1.22
N ALA A 50 -11.26 9.16 -0.08
CA ALA A 50 -9.88 8.70 0.01
C ALA A 50 -9.75 7.23 -0.44
N SER A 51 -10.60 6.34 0.08
CA SER A 51 -10.62 4.92 -0.29
C SER A 51 -10.91 4.72 -1.78
N ALA A 52 -11.79 5.53 -2.37
CA ALA A 52 -12.09 5.44 -3.80
C ALA A 52 -10.83 5.61 -4.68
N VAL A 53 -9.86 6.41 -4.25
CA VAL A 53 -8.59 6.58 -4.98
C VAL A 53 -7.57 5.51 -4.55
N TYR A 54 -7.43 5.26 -3.25
CA TYR A 54 -6.49 4.26 -2.74
C TYR A 54 -6.80 2.85 -3.22
N ASP A 55 -8.04 2.42 -3.20
CA ASP A 55 -8.46 1.09 -3.62
C ASP A 55 -8.35 0.90 -5.14
N ASN A 56 -8.41 2.01 -5.89
CA ASN A 56 -8.28 2.01 -7.35
C ASN A 56 -6.88 2.42 -7.85
N ARG A 57 -5.84 2.41 -6.98
CA ARG A 57 -4.46 2.75 -7.38
C ARG A 57 -3.91 1.89 -8.52
N GLY A 58 -4.35 0.64 -8.62
CA GLY A 58 -4.02 -0.24 -9.74
C GLY A 58 -4.59 0.24 -11.07
N PHE A 59 -5.81 0.78 -11.08
CA PHE A 59 -6.42 1.38 -12.27
C PHE A 59 -5.63 2.61 -12.72
N LEU A 60 -5.32 3.51 -11.79
CA LEU A 60 -4.51 4.70 -12.09
C LEU A 60 -3.16 4.33 -12.68
N THR A 61 -2.51 3.31 -12.11
CA THR A 61 -1.22 2.81 -12.58
C THR A 61 -1.33 2.16 -13.95
N ALA A 62 -2.36 1.34 -14.21
CA ALA A 62 -2.55 0.69 -15.50
C ALA A 62 -2.70 1.72 -16.62
N VAL A 63 -3.58 2.70 -16.44
CA VAL A 63 -3.84 3.75 -17.43
C VAL A 63 -2.59 4.59 -17.67
N SER A 64 -1.91 5.02 -16.61
CA SER A 64 -0.67 5.80 -16.71
C SER A 64 0.44 5.00 -17.42
N ALA A 65 0.65 3.73 -17.03
CA ALA A 65 1.65 2.88 -17.67
C ALA A 65 1.31 2.58 -19.12
N GLY A 66 0.05 2.26 -19.43
CA GLY A 66 -0.42 2.03 -20.79
C GLY A 66 -0.18 3.22 -21.71
N TYR A 67 -0.49 4.43 -21.22
CA TYR A 67 -0.28 5.67 -21.95
C TYR A 67 1.21 5.96 -22.17
N ILE A 68 2.00 6.00 -21.10
CA ILE A 68 3.42 6.40 -21.17
C ILE A 68 4.26 5.36 -21.91
N LEU A 69 4.07 4.07 -21.61
CA LEU A 69 4.85 3.00 -22.23
C LEU A 69 4.48 2.77 -23.70
N SER A 70 3.27 3.12 -24.14
CA SER A 70 2.91 3.06 -25.57
C SER A 70 3.48 4.19 -26.42
N GLY A 71 4.14 5.18 -25.82
CA GLY A 71 4.62 6.40 -26.48
C GLY A 71 3.54 7.47 -26.55
N LYS A 72 2.80 7.65 -25.46
CA LYS A 72 1.69 8.62 -25.29
C LYS A 72 0.49 8.36 -26.23
N ARG A 73 0.26 7.09 -26.62
CA ARG A 73 -0.89 6.70 -27.45
C ARG A 73 -2.12 6.43 -26.57
N ILE A 74 -3.26 7.00 -26.94
CA ILE A 74 -4.52 6.82 -26.22
C ILE A 74 -4.99 5.36 -26.20
N PHE A 75 -4.73 4.62 -27.30
CA PHE A 75 -5.04 3.18 -27.36
C PHE A 75 -4.29 2.35 -26.31
N GLY A 76 -3.09 2.78 -25.88
CA GLY A 76 -2.36 2.15 -24.77
C GLY A 76 -3.08 2.34 -23.44
N ALA A 77 -3.57 3.55 -23.17
CA ALA A 77 -4.35 3.86 -21.97
C ALA A 77 -5.69 3.10 -21.94
N LEU A 78 -6.45 3.13 -23.04
CA LEU A 78 -7.73 2.43 -23.15
C LEU A 78 -7.56 0.91 -23.06
N GLY A 79 -6.53 0.36 -23.70
CA GLY A 79 -6.20 -1.06 -23.59
C GLY A 79 -5.87 -1.45 -22.15
N ALA A 80 -5.06 -0.68 -21.46
CA ALA A 80 -4.72 -0.92 -20.06
C ALA A 80 -5.96 -0.84 -19.14
N LEU A 81 -6.87 0.10 -19.41
CA LEU A 81 -8.14 0.21 -18.70
C LEU A 81 -9.00 -1.06 -18.89
N ILE A 82 -9.13 -1.54 -20.13
CA ILE A 82 -9.83 -2.80 -20.43
C ILE A 82 -9.18 -3.96 -19.68
N GLY A 83 -7.86 -4.09 -19.71
CA GLY A 83 -7.12 -5.14 -19.03
C GLY A 83 -7.38 -5.17 -17.53
N ILE A 84 -7.32 -4.00 -16.88
CA ILE A 84 -7.55 -3.93 -15.42
C ILE A 84 -9.01 -4.19 -15.06
N MET A 85 -9.97 -3.80 -15.91
CA MET A 85 -11.39 -4.12 -15.73
C MET A 85 -11.64 -5.63 -15.86
N LEU A 86 -11.02 -6.30 -16.85
CA LEU A 86 -11.08 -7.75 -17.00
C LEU A 86 -10.48 -8.47 -15.78
N PHE A 87 -9.30 -8.02 -15.33
CA PHE A 87 -8.68 -8.56 -14.12
C PHE A 87 -9.60 -8.42 -12.90
N ASN A 88 -10.20 -7.25 -12.71
CA ASN A 88 -11.09 -7.01 -11.58
C ASN A 88 -12.37 -7.88 -11.67
N SER A 89 -12.94 -8.04 -12.86
CA SER A 89 -14.09 -8.92 -13.09
C SER A 89 -13.75 -10.39 -12.83
N PHE A 90 -12.60 -10.86 -13.27
CA PHE A 90 -12.15 -12.24 -13.05
C PHE A 90 -11.76 -12.50 -11.58
N SER A 91 -11.35 -11.47 -10.85
CA SER A 91 -11.06 -11.56 -9.42
C SER A 91 -12.31 -11.59 -8.55
N ALA A 92 -13.50 -11.31 -9.10
CA ALA A 92 -14.75 -11.35 -8.35
C ALA A 92 -15.10 -12.79 -7.91
N ALA A 93 -15.58 -12.93 -6.68
CA ALA A 93 -16.00 -14.25 -6.14
C ALA A 93 -17.01 -14.96 -7.04
N SER A 94 -17.94 -14.20 -7.65
CA SER A 94 -18.91 -14.73 -8.60
C SER A 94 -18.32 -15.41 -9.82
N PHE A 95 -17.13 -14.99 -10.27
CA PHE A 95 -16.45 -15.62 -11.39
C PHE A 95 -15.86 -16.99 -11.00
N PHE A 96 -15.31 -17.11 -9.78
CA PHE A 96 -14.77 -18.38 -9.29
C PHE A 96 -15.87 -19.44 -9.08
N VAL A 97 -17.07 -19.04 -8.68
CA VAL A 97 -18.24 -19.95 -8.55
C VAL A 97 -18.55 -20.66 -9.86
N LEU A 98 -18.34 -20.00 -11.00
CA LEU A 98 -18.62 -20.60 -12.32
C LEU A 98 -17.67 -21.75 -12.67
N PHE A 99 -16.42 -21.71 -12.19
CA PHE A 99 -15.37 -22.66 -12.56
C PHE A 99 -15.02 -23.66 -11.45
N ALA A 100 -15.26 -23.30 -10.20
CA ALA A 100 -14.91 -24.12 -9.04
C ALA A 100 -15.88 -23.90 -7.87
N PRO A 101 -17.13 -24.38 -7.99
CA PRO A 101 -18.18 -24.15 -6.98
C PRO A 101 -17.84 -24.75 -5.59
N THR A 102 -16.91 -25.69 -5.52
CA THR A 102 -16.47 -26.37 -4.28
C THR A 102 -15.25 -25.70 -3.62
N VAL A 103 -14.63 -24.71 -4.25
CA VAL A 103 -13.37 -24.06 -3.77
C VAL A 103 -13.66 -22.72 -3.08
N LEU A 104 -14.92 -22.42 -2.80
CA LEU A 104 -15.33 -21.23 -2.03
C LEU A 104 -15.06 -21.38 -0.52
N ASP A 105 -13.89 -21.88 -0.16
CA ASP A 105 -13.36 -21.69 1.18
C ASP A 105 -13.05 -20.22 1.41
N GLN A 106 -13.19 -19.76 2.65
CA GLN A 106 -13.05 -18.37 3.08
C GLN A 106 -11.84 -17.58 2.49
N PRO A 107 -10.68 -18.21 2.21
CA PRO A 107 -9.53 -17.54 1.60
C PRO A 107 -9.79 -16.89 0.24
N LEU A 108 -10.66 -17.47 -0.59
CA LEU A 108 -10.98 -16.96 -1.92
C LEU A 108 -11.87 -15.70 -1.87
N ASN A 109 -12.77 -15.62 -0.89
CA ASN A 109 -13.57 -14.42 -0.65
C ASN A 109 -12.70 -13.24 -0.24
N THR A 110 -11.66 -13.46 0.55
CA THR A 110 -10.72 -12.41 0.95
C THR A 110 -9.82 -11.93 -0.18
N LEU A 111 -9.46 -12.80 -1.12
CA LEU A 111 -8.73 -12.41 -2.34
C LEU A 111 -9.57 -11.53 -3.28
N ALA A 112 -10.87 -11.80 -3.38
CA ALA A 112 -11.80 -11.01 -4.17
C ALA A 112 -12.03 -9.59 -3.57
N LEU A 113 -11.86 -9.42 -2.26
CA LEU A 113 -12.03 -8.13 -1.57
C LEU A 113 -10.90 -7.13 -1.87
N TYR A 114 -9.76 -7.59 -2.40
CA TYR A 114 -8.62 -6.71 -2.66
C TYR A 114 -8.55 -6.32 -4.14
N GLY A 115 -8.76 -5.05 -4.42
CA GLY A 115 -8.62 -4.47 -5.75
C GLY A 115 -7.24 -4.71 -6.38
N PRO A 116 -7.07 -4.36 -7.66
CA PRO A 116 -5.82 -4.57 -8.37
C PRO A 116 -4.69 -3.70 -7.78
N SER A 117 -3.53 -4.33 -7.58
CA SER A 117 -2.33 -3.67 -7.06
C SER A 117 -1.67 -2.73 -8.08
N VAL A 118 -0.78 -1.86 -7.60
CA VAL A 118 0.09 -1.03 -8.47
C VAL A 118 0.90 -1.91 -9.42
N VAL A 119 1.42 -3.05 -8.95
CA VAL A 119 2.18 -3.99 -9.79
C VAL A 119 1.28 -4.65 -10.84
N THR A 120 0.07 -5.07 -10.45
CA THR A 120 -0.92 -5.61 -11.41
C THR A 120 -1.23 -4.57 -12.49
N GLY A 121 -1.48 -3.31 -12.09
CA GLY A 121 -1.71 -2.21 -13.02
C GLY A 121 -0.52 -1.97 -13.95
N LEU A 122 0.70 -1.99 -13.42
CA LEU A 122 1.92 -1.83 -14.22
C LEU A 122 2.09 -2.96 -15.25
N VAL A 123 1.87 -4.21 -14.85
CA VAL A 123 1.96 -5.38 -15.76
C VAL A 123 0.93 -5.29 -16.88
N LEU A 124 -0.34 -5.01 -16.53
CA LEU A 124 -1.40 -4.89 -17.53
C LEU A 124 -1.22 -3.67 -18.45
N GLY A 125 -0.76 -2.54 -17.89
CA GLY A 125 -0.41 -1.35 -18.67
C GLY A 125 0.75 -1.60 -19.63
N ALA A 126 1.80 -2.30 -19.18
CA ALA A 126 2.93 -2.68 -20.03
C ALA A 126 2.51 -3.68 -21.13
N ALA A 127 1.68 -4.66 -20.80
CA ALA A 127 1.14 -5.63 -21.75
C ALA A 127 0.29 -4.93 -22.83
N ALA A 128 -0.59 -4.01 -22.45
CA ALA A 128 -1.37 -3.20 -23.37
C ALA A 128 -0.49 -2.35 -24.29
N ALA A 129 0.50 -1.66 -23.71
CA ALA A 129 1.44 -0.83 -24.46
C ALA A 129 2.28 -1.65 -25.46
N TRP A 130 2.70 -2.85 -25.06
CA TRP A 130 3.45 -3.77 -25.91
C TRP A 130 2.62 -4.21 -27.13
N MET A 131 1.35 -4.56 -26.91
CA MET A 131 0.44 -4.96 -27.98
C MET A 131 0.17 -3.81 -28.96
N VAL A 132 -0.12 -2.60 -28.42
CA VAL A 132 -0.39 -1.40 -29.23
C VAL A 132 0.80 -1.02 -30.10
N LYS A 133 2.04 -1.19 -29.62
CA LYS A 133 3.25 -0.92 -30.40
C LYS A 133 3.47 -1.90 -31.54
N ARG A 134 2.96 -3.13 -31.43
CA ARG A 134 3.12 -4.18 -32.44
C ARG A 134 1.98 -4.27 -33.45
N THR A 135 0.88 -3.58 -33.17
CA THR A 135 -0.31 -3.60 -34.02
C THR A 135 -0.48 -2.24 -34.68
N ASP A 136 -0.86 -2.24 -35.96
CA ASP A 136 -1.22 -1.02 -36.68
C ASP A 136 -2.59 -0.54 -36.19
N ALA A 137 -2.57 0.18 -35.05
CA ALA A 137 -3.75 0.60 -34.32
C ALA A 137 -4.58 1.65 -35.05
N GLU A 138 -3.91 2.46 -35.89
CA GLU A 138 -4.55 3.60 -36.57
C GLU A 138 -5.40 3.15 -37.74
N ASN A 139 -4.98 2.11 -38.45
CA ASN A 139 -5.69 1.61 -39.62
C ASN A 139 -6.75 0.53 -39.29
N HIS A 140 -6.58 -0.20 -38.16
CA HIS A 140 -7.48 -1.29 -37.80
C HIS A 140 -7.88 -1.28 -36.31
N PRO A 141 -8.56 -0.26 -35.79
CA PRO A 141 -8.85 -0.10 -34.38
C PRO A 141 -9.72 -1.23 -33.81
N PHE A 142 -10.71 -1.71 -34.55
CA PHE A 142 -11.59 -2.80 -34.10
C PHE A 142 -10.80 -4.12 -33.91
N LYS A 143 -9.96 -4.48 -34.87
CA LYS A 143 -9.09 -5.68 -34.78
C LYS A 143 -8.14 -5.56 -33.58
N LEU A 144 -7.60 -4.36 -33.36
CA LEU A 144 -6.74 -4.10 -32.20
C LEU A 144 -7.49 -4.37 -30.90
N PHE A 145 -8.69 -3.82 -30.70
CA PHE A 145 -9.44 -4.00 -29.46
C PHE A 145 -9.84 -5.44 -29.19
N VAL A 146 -10.21 -6.21 -30.22
CA VAL A 146 -10.51 -7.63 -30.08
C VAL A 146 -9.26 -8.43 -29.66
N LEU A 147 -8.14 -8.25 -30.33
CA LEU A 147 -6.88 -8.92 -30.02
C LEU A 147 -6.38 -8.52 -28.62
N LEU A 148 -6.48 -7.22 -28.29
CA LEU A 148 -6.10 -6.68 -27.00
C LEU A 148 -6.96 -7.28 -25.88
N GLY A 149 -8.28 -7.36 -26.08
CA GLY A 149 -9.21 -7.97 -25.12
C GLY A 149 -8.86 -9.43 -24.83
N ILE A 150 -8.65 -10.25 -25.86
CA ILE A 150 -8.27 -11.68 -25.71
C ILE A 150 -6.92 -11.79 -25.01
N PHE A 151 -5.91 -11.04 -25.44
CA PHE A 151 -4.57 -11.08 -24.86
C PHE A 151 -4.58 -10.66 -23.39
N LEU A 152 -5.24 -9.55 -23.05
CA LEU A 152 -5.31 -9.07 -21.68
C LEU A 152 -6.18 -9.95 -20.77
N ALA A 153 -7.19 -10.61 -21.31
CA ALA A 153 -7.94 -11.64 -20.59
C ALA A 153 -7.03 -12.83 -20.20
N ALA A 154 -6.20 -13.29 -21.14
CA ALA A 154 -5.23 -14.37 -20.86
C ALA A 154 -4.19 -13.92 -19.81
N VAL A 155 -3.63 -12.72 -19.93
CA VAL A 155 -2.69 -12.16 -18.95
C VAL A 155 -3.36 -12.03 -17.57
N SER A 156 -4.60 -11.56 -17.52
CA SER A 156 -5.37 -11.45 -16.26
C SER A 156 -5.60 -12.80 -15.61
N ALA A 157 -5.95 -13.83 -16.39
CA ALA A 157 -6.14 -15.18 -15.87
C ALA A 157 -4.84 -15.75 -15.26
N VAL A 158 -3.70 -15.54 -15.92
CA VAL A 158 -2.39 -15.95 -15.39
C VAL A 158 -2.06 -15.22 -14.09
N LEU A 159 -2.27 -13.89 -14.03
CA LEU A 159 -2.01 -13.10 -12.83
C LEU A 159 -2.86 -13.57 -11.65
N ILE A 160 -4.12 -13.94 -11.89
CA ILE A 160 -5.02 -14.44 -10.84
C ILE A 160 -4.56 -15.82 -10.37
N ALA A 161 -4.20 -16.73 -11.28
CA ALA A 161 -3.66 -18.04 -10.91
C ALA A 161 -2.39 -17.90 -10.06
N CYS A 162 -1.47 -17.03 -10.45
CA CYS A 162 -0.27 -16.73 -9.65
C CYS A 162 -0.63 -16.18 -8.27
N ARG A 163 -1.62 -15.29 -8.18
CA ARG A 163 -2.08 -14.70 -6.91
C ARG A 163 -2.65 -15.76 -5.96
N LEU A 164 -3.41 -16.73 -6.47
CA LEU A 164 -3.93 -17.85 -5.69
C LEU A 164 -2.81 -18.71 -5.10
N LEU A 165 -1.83 -19.09 -5.92
CA LEU A 165 -0.67 -19.87 -5.46
C LEU A 165 0.12 -19.11 -4.38
N LEU A 166 0.36 -17.82 -4.59
CA LEU A 166 1.05 -16.97 -3.62
C LEU A 166 0.28 -16.81 -2.32
N PHE A 167 -1.06 -16.77 -2.37
CA PHE A 167 -1.88 -16.71 -1.16
C PHE A 167 -1.61 -17.88 -0.22
N HIS A 168 -1.62 -19.11 -0.72
CA HIS A 168 -1.38 -20.31 0.10
C HIS A 168 0.02 -20.30 0.72
N ALA A 169 1.03 -19.91 -0.05
CA ALA A 169 2.41 -19.78 0.44
C ALA A 169 2.52 -18.72 1.54
N ILE A 170 1.88 -17.57 1.36
CA ILE A 170 1.89 -16.47 2.34
C ILE A 170 1.08 -16.83 3.58
N ALA A 171 -0.03 -17.57 3.44
CA ALA A 171 -0.80 -18.06 4.57
C ALA A 171 0.02 -19.03 5.44
N ALA A 172 0.70 -20.00 4.83
CA ALA A 172 1.60 -20.90 5.54
C ALA A 172 2.74 -20.14 6.25
N LEU A 173 3.33 -19.14 5.57
CA LEU A 173 4.34 -18.26 6.15
C LEU A 173 3.79 -17.47 7.35
N GLY A 174 2.57 -16.93 7.24
CA GLY A 174 1.91 -16.22 8.33
C GLY A 174 1.68 -17.10 9.57
N GLN A 175 1.18 -18.31 9.37
CA GLN A 175 1.00 -19.28 10.46
C GLN A 175 2.33 -19.64 11.13
N TRP A 176 3.38 -19.87 10.36
CA TRP A 176 4.71 -20.09 10.89
C TRP A 176 5.22 -18.90 11.70
N ILE A 177 5.07 -17.66 11.21
CA ILE A 177 5.43 -16.44 11.95
C ILE A 177 4.69 -16.36 13.29
N VAL A 178 3.39 -16.65 13.30
CA VAL A 178 2.58 -16.64 14.54
C VAL A 178 3.10 -17.69 15.54
N SER A 179 3.51 -18.87 15.06
CA SER A 179 4.05 -19.94 15.92
C SER A 179 5.36 -19.58 16.63
N LEU A 180 6.10 -18.59 16.12
CA LEU A 180 7.35 -18.11 16.74
C LEU A 180 7.11 -17.23 17.98
N GLY A 181 5.87 -16.80 18.25
CA GLY A 181 5.57 -15.92 19.37
C GLY A 181 6.21 -14.53 19.27
N MET A 182 6.92 -14.08 20.33
CA MET A 182 7.54 -12.75 20.37
C MET A 182 8.55 -12.46 19.24
N PRO A 183 9.49 -13.36 18.91
CA PRO A 183 10.37 -13.17 17.74
C PRO A 183 9.61 -12.99 16.42
N GLY A 184 8.44 -13.62 16.31
CA GLY A 184 7.57 -13.52 15.13
C GLY A 184 7.08 -12.09 14.85
N THR A 185 6.98 -11.22 15.86
CA THR A 185 6.51 -9.84 15.68
C THR A 185 7.43 -9.01 14.79
N GLY A 186 8.75 -9.13 14.99
CA GLY A 186 9.73 -8.47 14.14
C GLY A 186 9.76 -9.04 12.73
N LEU A 187 9.73 -10.37 12.62
CA LEU A 187 9.70 -11.04 11.33
C LEU A 187 8.46 -10.68 10.53
N TYR A 188 7.30 -10.61 11.18
CA TYR A 188 6.05 -10.16 10.58
C TYR A 188 6.18 -8.73 10.03
N ALA A 189 6.64 -7.78 10.84
CA ALA A 189 6.76 -6.39 10.42
C ALA A 189 7.73 -6.22 9.24
N MET A 190 8.85 -6.94 9.23
CA MET A 190 9.81 -6.94 8.14
C MET A 190 9.22 -7.51 6.85
N ILE A 191 8.66 -8.71 6.91
CA ILE A 191 8.10 -9.39 5.73
C ILE A 191 6.88 -8.64 5.21
N ASN A 192 6.04 -8.12 6.10
CA ASN A 192 4.92 -7.28 5.74
C ASN A 192 5.36 -6.11 4.83
N ARG A 193 6.43 -5.40 5.20
CA ARG A 193 6.95 -4.31 4.37
C ARG A 193 7.56 -4.81 3.07
N LEU A 194 8.31 -5.91 3.06
CA LEU A 194 8.85 -6.48 1.82
C LEU A 194 7.75 -6.87 0.83
N LEU A 195 6.60 -7.30 1.32
CA LEU A 195 5.45 -7.69 0.51
C LEU A 195 4.54 -6.50 0.13
N ALA A 196 4.65 -5.36 0.83
CA ALA A 196 3.74 -4.21 0.66
C ALA A 196 3.71 -3.63 -0.77
N PRO A 197 4.83 -3.47 -1.50
CA PRO A 197 4.80 -2.94 -2.87
C PRO A 197 4.03 -3.82 -3.86
N PHE A 198 3.88 -5.10 -3.53
CA PHE A 198 3.17 -6.09 -4.36
C PHE A 198 1.72 -6.30 -3.91
N ASP A 199 1.27 -5.59 -2.86
CA ASP A 199 0.00 -5.83 -2.14
C ASP A 199 -0.15 -7.24 -1.55
N LEU A 200 0.95 -8.00 -1.47
CA LEU A 200 0.99 -9.34 -0.89
C LEU A 200 1.05 -9.33 0.65
N HIS A 201 1.22 -8.17 1.27
CA HIS A 201 1.11 -7.99 2.72
C HIS A 201 -0.34 -8.19 3.23
N ARG A 202 -1.35 -8.00 2.38
CA ARG A 202 -2.77 -8.14 2.77
C ARG A 202 -3.16 -9.57 3.13
N PRO A 203 -2.82 -10.61 2.33
CA PRO A 203 -2.98 -11.99 2.76
C PRO A 203 -2.23 -12.33 4.06
N LEU A 204 -1.04 -11.75 4.26
CA LEU A 204 -0.29 -11.94 5.50
C LEU A 204 -1.01 -11.30 6.70
N ASN A 205 -1.57 -10.09 6.53
CA ASN A 205 -2.37 -9.41 7.54
C ASN A 205 -3.62 -10.22 7.91
N TYR A 206 -4.29 -10.81 6.92
CA TYR A 206 -5.45 -11.66 7.17
C TYR A 206 -5.14 -12.81 8.13
N ILE A 207 -3.96 -13.43 8.00
CA ILE A 207 -3.52 -14.54 8.87
C ILE A 207 -3.03 -14.02 10.22
N VAL A 208 -2.25 -12.95 10.27
CA VAL A 208 -1.60 -12.51 11.52
C VAL A 208 -2.49 -11.58 12.33
N LEU A 209 -3.24 -10.69 11.68
CA LEU A 209 -4.06 -9.69 12.37
C LEU A 209 -5.55 -10.06 12.44
N GLY A 210 -6.07 -10.75 11.42
CA GLY A 210 -7.50 -10.97 11.23
C GLY A 210 -7.95 -12.42 11.45
N GLU A 211 -9.13 -12.71 10.95
CA GLU A 211 -9.89 -13.94 11.13
C GLU A 211 -9.20 -15.23 10.63
N GLY A 212 -8.16 -15.10 9.80
CA GLY A 212 -7.44 -16.25 9.23
C GLY A 212 -6.47 -16.95 10.16
N GLY A 213 -6.23 -16.42 11.38
CA GLY A 213 -5.25 -17.00 12.29
C GLY A 213 -5.18 -16.40 13.68
N ALA A 214 -4.28 -15.43 13.94
CA ALA A 214 -4.01 -14.99 15.30
C ALA A 214 -5.02 -13.97 15.87
N HIS A 215 -5.89 -13.39 15.03
CA HIS A 215 -6.93 -12.41 15.44
C HIS A 215 -6.40 -11.21 16.26
N ASP A 216 -5.14 -10.78 16.06
CA ASP A 216 -4.50 -9.74 16.87
C ASP A 216 -5.30 -8.43 16.89
N MET A 217 -5.88 -8.06 15.74
CA MET A 217 -6.73 -6.87 15.58
C MET A 217 -8.08 -7.06 16.31
N ASP A 218 -8.71 -8.22 16.15
CA ASP A 218 -10.03 -8.52 16.72
C ASP A 218 -9.98 -8.55 18.26
N TYR A 219 -8.91 -9.15 18.82
CA TYR A 219 -8.65 -9.14 20.25
C TYR A 219 -8.36 -7.72 20.77
N PHE A 220 -7.57 -6.93 20.02
CA PHE A 220 -7.22 -5.59 20.46
C PHE A 220 -8.42 -4.66 20.53
N TRP A 221 -9.30 -4.71 19.54
CA TRP A 221 -10.50 -3.86 19.47
C TRP A 221 -11.71 -4.44 20.22
N GLY A 222 -11.52 -5.54 20.96
CA GLY A 222 -12.53 -6.11 21.84
C GLY A 222 -13.63 -6.90 21.14
N GLN A 223 -13.43 -7.30 19.89
CA GLN A 223 -14.37 -8.18 19.17
C GLN A 223 -14.31 -9.62 19.69
N VAL A 224 -13.15 -10.01 20.21
CA VAL A 224 -12.91 -11.30 20.88
C VAL A 224 -12.31 -11.05 22.26
N THR A 225 -12.88 -11.66 23.30
CA THR A 225 -12.51 -11.40 24.71
C THR A 225 -11.81 -12.58 25.39
N ASP A 226 -10.92 -13.24 24.67
CA ASP A 226 -10.06 -14.28 25.25
C ASP A 226 -8.81 -13.63 25.86
N TYR A 227 -8.71 -13.70 27.19
CA TYR A 227 -7.65 -13.03 27.96
C TYR A 227 -6.31 -13.76 28.00
N GLU A 228 -6.18 -14.95 27.40
CA GLU A 228 -4.91 -15.66 27.30
C GLU A 228 -4.01 -15.07 26.20
N TYR A 229 -4.57 -14.28 25.28
CA TYR A 229 -3.84 -13.63 24.19
C TYR A 229 -3.35 -12.24 24.60
N ASP A 230 -2.15 -11.84 24.14
CA ASP A 230 -1.54 -10.52 24.35
C ASP A 230 -1.76 -9.65 23.09
N PRO A 231 -2.91 -8.93 22.99
CA PRO A 231 -3.32 -8.24 21.78
C PRO A 231 -2.49 -7.00 21.49
N GLY A 232 -2.35 -6.68 20.21
CA GLY A 232 -1.62 -5.52 19.72
C GLY A 232 -0.12 -5.74 19.54
N LYS A 233 0.41 -6.92 19.85
CA LYS A 233 1.85 -7.21 19.76
C LYS A 233 2.38 -7.19 18.33
N TYR A 234 1.57 -7.57 17.34
CA TYR A 234 1.93 -7.53 15.93
C TYR A 234 1.71 -6.15 15.31
N MET A 235 0.80 -5.34 15.86
CA MET A 235 0.46 -4.02 15.33
C MET A 235 1.35 -2.90 15.84
N SER A 236 1.73 -2.94 17.12
CA SER A 236 2.42 -1.83 17.81
C SER A 236 3.74 -1.43 17.15
N GLY A 237 4.46 -2.38 16.56
CA GLY A 237 5.74 -2.12 15.89
C GLY A 237 5.69 -1.27 14.64
N PHE A 238 4.52 -1.01 14.09
CA PHE A 238 4.36 -0.15 12.90
C PHE A 238 4.34 1.35 13.24
N PHE A 239 3.92 1.74 14.44
CA PHE A 239 3.80 3.14 14.84
C PHE A 239 5.14 3.90 14.84
N PRO A 240 6.22 3.43 15.49
CA PRO A 240 7.47 4.17 15.55
C PRO A 240 8.08 4.48 14.17
N PRO A 241 8.23 3.52 13.23
CA PRO A 241 8.81 3.82 11.92
C PRO A 241 7.88 4.65 11.03
N MET A 242 6.55 4.47 11.09
CA MET A 242 5.61 5.26 10.29
C MET A 242 5.53 6.70 10.77
N MET A 243 5.47 6.93 12.07
CA MET A 243 5.33 8.27 12.63
C MET A 243 6.65 9.04 12.70
N PHE A 244 7.80 8.39 12.84
CA PHE A 244 9.09 9.04 13.02
C PHE A 244 10.11 8.66 11.95
N GLY A 245 10.21 7.39 11.60
CA GLY A 245 11.19 6.88 10.63
C GLY A 245 10.99 7.45 9.23
N ILE A 246 9.78 7.31 8.67
CA ILE A 246 9.46 7.82 7.33
C ILE A 246 9.56 9.35 7.25
N PRO A 247 9.01 10.14 8.18
CA PRO A 247 9.26 11.59 8.23
C PRO A 247 10.75 11.94 8.26
N ALA A 248 11.56 11.21 9.05
CA ALA A 248 13.00 11.42 9.11
C ALA A 248 13.69 11.12 7.76
N ALA A 249 13.32 10.01 7.09
CA ALA A 249 13.81 9.67 5.75
C ALA A 249 13.44 10.74 4.72
N CYS A 250 12.18 11.16 4.70
CA CYS A 250 11.69 12.22 3.80
C CYS A 250 12.42 13.54 4.02
N LEU A 251 12.63 13.92 5.29
CA LEU A 251 13.38 15.11 5.66
C LEU A 251 14.84 15.05 5.17
N MET A 252 15.49 13.87 5.34
CA MET A 252 16.85 13.65 4.90
C MET A 252 16.98 13.79 3.38
N LEU A 253 16.05 13.19 2.64
CA LEU A 253 16.03 13.27 1.18
C LEU A 253 15.75 14.69 0.68
N ALA A 254 14.80 15.41 1.31
CA ALA A 254 14.41 16.77 0.92
C ALA A 254 15.50 17.81 1.17
N ARG A 255 16.41 17.56 2.13
CA ARG A 255 17.49 18.48 2.51
C ARG A 255 18.80 18.27 1.75
N ARG A 256 18.87 17.29 0.84
CA ARG A 256 20.08 17.09 0.01
C ARG A 256 20.37 18.32 -0.84
N LYS A 257 21.64 18.75 -0.82
CA LYS A 257 22.06 20.00 -1.51
C LYS A 257 22.60 19.74 -2.92
N THR A 258 23.03 18.52 -3.24
CA THR A 258 23.67 18.20 -4.51
C THR A 258 23.23 16.84 -5.04
N PRO A 259 22.80 16.80 -6.29
CA PRO A 259 22.31 17.89 -7.11
C PRO A 259 20.99 18.47 -6.57
N SER A 260 20.54 19.63 -7.06
CA SER A 260 19.32 20.28 -6.55
C SER A 260 18.11 19.34 -6.63
N VAL A 261 17.46 19.16 -5.47
CA VAL A 261 16.27 18.30 -5.39
C VAL A 261 15.11 18.97 -6.11
N ASN A 262 14.45 18.24 -7.00
CA ASN A 262 13.29 18.72 -7.73
C ASN A 262 12.20 19.24 -6.79
N PRO A 263 11.59 20.42 -7.02
CA PRO A 263 10.54 20.99 -6.16
C PRO A 263 9.33 20.06 -6.01
N HIS A 264 8.88 19.39 -7.08
CA HIS A 264 7.77 18.45 -7.05
C HIS A 264 8.11 17.22 -6.19
N PHE A 265 9.35 16.75 -6.27
CA PHE A 265 9.81 15.67 -5.40
C PHE A 265 9.84 16.08 -3.92
N ARG A 266 10.25 17.30 -3.60
CA ARG A 266 10.16 17.82 -2.21
C ARG A 266 8.73 17.86 -1.72
N THR A 267 7.79 18.33 -2.55
CA THR A 267 6.36 18.34 -2.23
C THR A 267 5.84 16.93 -1.99
N PHE A 268 6.19 15.98 -2.87
CA PHE A 268 5.86 14.57 -2.71
C PHE A 268 6.37 13.99 -1.38
N LEU A 269 7.63 14.24 -1.03
CA LEU A 269 8.22 13.78 0.24
C LEU A 269 7.51 14.39 1.45
N LEU A 270 7.17 15.68 1.40
CA LEU A 270 6.40 16.32 2.47
C LEU A 270 5.02 15.69 2.66
N LEU A 271 4.31 15.48 1.55
CA LEU A 271 2.99 14.84 1.58
C LEU A 271 3.06 13.39 2.06
N CYS A 272 4.07 12.62 1.65
CA CYS A 272 4.32 11.27 2.17
C CYS A 272 4.61 11.28 3.68
N SER A 273 5.42 12.24 4.14
CA SER A 273 5.73 12.42 5.57
C SER A 273 4.46 12.69 6.39
N LEU A 274 3.61 13.60 5.93
CA LEU A 274 2.36 13.95 6.60
C LEU A 274 1.37 12.79 6.58
N SER A 275 1.23 12.08 5.46
CA SER A 275 0.37 10.90 5.32
C SER A 275 0.81 9.76 6.24
N ALA A 276 2.12 9.47 6.29
CA ALA A 276 2.66 8.43 7.16
C ALA A 276 2.50 8.80 8.64
N PHE A 277 2.79 10.05 9.03
CA PHE A 277 2.65 10.49 10.41
C PHE A 277 1.18 10.48 10.88
N SER A 278 0.26 11.01 10.06
CA SER A 278 -1.14 11.19 10.47
C SER A 278 -1.91 9.87 10.52
N CYS A 279 -1.85 9.08 9.47
CA CYS A 279 -2.65 7.85 9.35
C CYS A 279 -1.85 6.59 8.98
N GLY A 280 -0.51 6.65 8.97
CA GLY A 280 0.33 5.49 8.70
C GLY A 280 0.33 5.03 7.24
N LEU A 281 -0.23 5.79 6.30
CA LEU A 281 -0.24 5.42 4.88
C LEU A 281 1.08 5.80 4.23
N CYS A 282 1.96 4.82 4.05
CA CYS A 282 3.34 4.97 3.58
C CYS A 282 3.57 4.41 2.17
N GLU A 283 2.58 3.74 1.57
CA GLU A 283 2.71 3.05 0.29
C GLU A 283 3.23 3.92 -0.85
N PRO A 284 2.86 5.21 -0.98
CA PRO A 284 3.40 6.05 -2.06
C PRO A 284 4.91 6.21 -1.97
N PHE A 285 5.44 6.39 -0.75
CA PHE A 285 6.88 6.43 -0.49
C PHE A 285 7.55 5.08 -0.76
N GLU A 286 6.92 3.98 -0.37
CA GLU A 286 7.41 2.62 -0.59
C GLU A 286 7.49 2.26 -2.07
N TYR A 287 6.46 2.59 -2.86
CA TYR A 287 6.47 2.38 -4.32
C TYR A 287 7.61 3.16 -5.00
N TRP A 288 7.82 4.40 -4.60
CA TRP A 288 8.95 5.18 -5.10
C TRP A 288 10.28 4.56 -4.68
N LEU A 289 10.43 4.20 -3.40
CA LEU A 289 11.68 3.70 -2.83
C LEU A 289 12.11 2.36 -3.45
N VAL A 290 11.19 1.40 -3.58
CA VAL A 290 11.50 0.07 -4.15
C VAL A 290 11.95 0.18 -5.61
N LEU A 291 11.41 1.12 -6.38
CA LEU A 291 11.78 1.35 -7.76
C LEU A 291 13.09 2.13 -7.92
N THR A 292 13.43 2.94 -6.93
CA THR A 292 14.65 3.76 -6.94
C THR A 292 15.84 3.00 -6.40
N SER A 293 15.68 2.33 -5.26
CA SER A 293 16.75 1.59 -4.59
C SER A 293 16.18 0.39 -3.83
N PRO A 294 16.10 -0.81 -4.46
CA PRO A 294 15.64 -2.02 -3.79
C PRO A 294 16.47 -2.39 -2.55
N VAL A 295 17.78 -2.09 -2.57
CA VAL A 295 18.68 -2.35 -1.42
C VAL A 295 18.32 -1.45 -0.24
N LEU A 296 18.07 -0.16 -0.50
CA LEU A 296 17.63 0.77 0.52
C LEU A 296 16.25 0.38 1.07
N TYR A 297 15.36 -0.11 0.20
CA TYR A 297 14.06 -0.65 0.59
C TYR A 297 14.18 -1.88 1.51
N ALA A 298 15.14 -2.77 1.24
CA ALA A 298 15.41 -3.90 2.13
C ALA A 298 15.88 -3.42 3.52
N GLY A 299 16.77 -2.43 3.58
CA GLY A 299 17.17 -1.79 4.84
C GLY A 299 16.01 -1.12 5.58
N TYR A 300 15.12 -0.45 4.84
CA TYR A 300 13.87 0.10 5.35
C TYR A 300 13.00 -0.99 6.01
N ALA A 301 12.79 -2.12 5.34
CA ALA A 301 12.00 -3.23 5.86
C ALA A 301 12.64 -3.87 7.11
N LEU A 302 13.98 -3.98 7.14
CA LEU A 302 14.71 -4.44 8.33
C LEU A 302 14.47 -3.55 9.55
N LEU A 303 14.42 -2.23 9.37
CA LEU A 303 14.12 -1.29 10.48
C LEU A 303 12.68 -1.45 10.98
N PHE A 304 11.71 -1.79 10.13
CA PHE A 304 10.37 -2.18 10.57
C PHE A 304 10.41 -3.47 11.40
N GLY A 305 11.19 -4.46 10.97
CA GLY A 305 11.41 -5.68 11.74
C GLY A 305 11.98 -5.42 13.12
N LEU A 306 13.01 -4.57 13.20
CA LEU A 306 13.59 -4.14 14.47
C LEU A 306 12.55 -3.44 15.35
N SER A 307 11.74 -2.56 14.78
CA SER A 307 10.66 -1.88 15.49
C SER A 307 9.62 -2.85 16.05
N GLY A 308 9.19 -3.84 15.26
CA GLY A 308 8.25 -4.86 15.69
C GLY A 308 8.77 -5.66 16.88
N TRP A 309 10.02 -6.09 16.81
CA TRP A 309 10.68 -6.81 17.88
C TRP A 309 10.84 -5.96 19.15
N LEU A 310 11.37 -4.74 19.05
CA LEU A 310 11.53 -3.83 20.19
C LEU A 310 10.19 -3.47 20.84
N SER A 311 9.16 -3.18 20.05
CA SER A 311 7.82 -2.88 20.57
C SER A 311 7.24 -4.05 21.37
N ALA A 312 7.41 -5.28 20.88
CA ALA A 312 6.97 -6.47 21.58
C ALA A 312 7.68 -6.66 22.91
N TYR A 313 9.01 -6.51 22.94
CA TYR A 313 9.83 -6.70 24.14
C TYR A 313 9.67 -5.59 25.19
N THR A 314 9.42 -4.36 24.77
CA THR A 314 9.17 -3.24 25.69
C THR A 314 7.76 -3.22 26.25
N GLY A 315 6.91 -4.15 25.83
CA GLY A 315 5.51 -4.23 26.24
C GLY A 315 4.68 -3.06 25.70
N PHE A 316 5.12 -2.39 24.63
CA PHE A 316 4.30 -1.42 23.91
C PHE A 316 3.18 -2.15 23.16
N ARG A 317 1.93 -1.81 23.48
CA ARG A 317 0.73 -2.38 22.86
C ARG A 317 -0.16 -1.25 22.37
N ALA A 318 -0.33 -1.19 21.06
CA ALA A 318 -1.20 -0.27 20.36
C ALA A 318 -1.76 -0.98 19.12
N GLY A 319 -3.01 -0.74 18.81
CA GLY A 319 -3.68 -1.29 17.65
C GLY A 319 -3.98 -0.22 16.61
N PHE A 320 -4.07 -0.61 15.37
CA PHE A 320 -4.58 0.23 14.30
C PHE A 320 -5.77 -0.44 13.63
N ALA A 321 -6.70 0.35 13.14
CA ALA A 321 -7.79 -0.11 12.28
C ALA A 321 -7.48 0.23 10.81
N CYS A 322 -6.77 1.35 10.57
CA CYS A 322 -6.27 1.73 9.24
C CYS A 322 -4.78 1.39 9.09
N SER A 323 -3.92 2.06 9.85
CA SER A 323 -2.46 1.86 9.84
C SER A 323 -1.79 2.55 11.03
N GLY A 324 -0.47 2.35 11.23
CA GLY A 324 0.28 2.83 12.41
C GLY A 324 0.56 4.34 12.44
N GLY A 325 -0.48 5.17 12.38
CA GLY A 325 -0.38 6.62 12.43
C GLY A 325 -0.92 7.26 13.71
N LEU A 326 -0.80 8.58 13.82
CA LEU A 326 -1.22 9.36 14.99
C LEU A 326 -2.71 9.18 15.32
N VAL A 327 -3.57 9.11 14.29
CA VAL A 327 -5.02 8.97 14.48
C VAL A 327 -5.33 7.65 15.19
N ASP A 328 -4.81 6.53 14.66
CA ASP A 328 -5.00 5.23 15.28
C ASP A 328 -4.34 5.13 16.66
N LEU A 329 -3.18 5.76 16.86
CA LEU A 329 -2.52 5.79 18.17
C LEU A 329 -3.39 6.43 19.23
N ILE A 330 -4.03 7.57 18.93
CA ILE A 330 -4.92 8.27 19.86
C ILE A 330 -6.11 7.40 20.24
N PHE A 331 -6.77 6.76 19.26
CA PHE A 331 -7.91 5.89 19.54
C PHE A 331 -7.50 4.61 20.25
N SER A 332 -6.37 4.04 19.83
CA SER A 332 -5.80 2.85 20.47
C SER A 332 -5.47 3.08 21.95
N ALA A 333 -4.96 4.26 22.31
CA ALA A 333 -4.62 4.58 23.70
C ALA A 333 -5.83 4.56 24.66
N ALA A 334 -7.05 4.68 24.15
CA ALA A 334 -8.28 4.57 24.92
C ALA A 334 -8.77 3.11 25.11
N MET A 335 -8.16 2.13 24.45
CA MET A 335 -8.57 0.74 24.51
C MET A 335 -8.00 0.03 25.74
N PRO A 336 -8.74 -0.89 26.38
CA PRO A 336 -8.27 -1.65 27.53
C PRO A 336 -7.01 -2.49 27.24
N ALA A 337 -6.85 -2.93 25.99
CA ALA A 337 -5.70 -3.70 25.53
C ALA A 337 -4.42 -2.87 25.36
N ALA A 338 -4.53 -1.53 25.29
CA ALA A 338 -3.37 -0.66 25.12
C ALA A 338 -2.49 -0.67 26.37
N ARG A 339 -1.17 -0.77 26.15
CA ARG A 339 -0.17 -0.72 27.22
C ARG A 339 1.03 0.09 26.76
N ASN A 340 1.60 0.88 27.69
CA ASN A 340 2.83 1.62 27.48
C ASN A 340 2.83 2.48 26.18
N ALA A 341 1.70 3.10 25.83
CA ALA A 341 1.57 3.90 24.60
C ALA A 341 2.64 5.01 24.46
N TRP A 342 3.14 5.52 25.59
CA TRP A 342 4.22 6.51 25.64
C TRP A 342 5.55 6.00 25.04
N MET A 343 5.75 4.67 24.96
CA MET A 343 6.94 4.05 24.37
C MET A 343 7.10 4.37 22.88
N VAL A 344 6.04 4.80 22.21
CA VAL A 344 6.12 5.28 20.82
C VAL A 344 7.14 6.43 20.68
N LEU A 345 7.33 7.26 21.71
CA LEU A 345 8.26 8.39 21.68
C LEU A 345 9.73 7.94 21.69
N PRO A 346 10.24 7.18 22.69
CA PRO A 346 11.63 6.74 22.69
C PRO A 346 11.93 5.76 21.54
N LEU A 347 11.02 4.84 21.20
CA LEU A 347 11.18 3.95 20.06
C LEU A 347 11.16 4.75 18.75
N GLY A 348 10.26 5.71 18.63
CA GLY A 348 10.19 6.61 17.48
C GLY A 348 11.44 7.46 17.30
N ALA A 349 11.98 8.01 18.38
CA ALA A 349 13.25 8.75 18.35
C ALA A 349 14.42 7.85 17.87
N LEU A 350 14.52 6.64 18.41
CA LEU A 350 15.52 5.66 18.01
C LEU A 350 15.38 5.31 16.52
N LEU A 351 14.16 4.94 16.08
CA LEU A 351 13.91 4.58 14.68
C LEU A 351 14.14 5.79 13.77
N GLY A 352 13.73 6.99 14.16
CA GLY A 352 13.99 8.22 13.42
C GLY A 352 15.48 8.43 13.16
N VAL A 353 16.34 8.25 14.17
CA VAL A 353 17.81 8.32 14.02
C VAL A 353 18.32 7.22 13.09
N LEU A 354 17.85 5.97 13.25
CA LEU A 354 18.27 4.87 12.40
C LEU A 354 17.87 5.08 10.93
N PHE A 355 16.68 5.62 10.68
CA PHE A 355 16.25 6.00 9.33
C PHE A 355 17.10 7.15 8.76
N LEU A 356 17.42 8.18 9.55
CA LEU A 356 18.33 9.24 9.11
C LEU A 356 19.69 8.65 8.70
N LEU A 357 20.27 7.76 9.51
CA LEU A 357 21.54 7.10 9.21
C LEU A 357 21.44 6.24 7.96
N LEU A 358 20.40 5.40 7.82
CA LEU A 358 20.19 4.54 6.66
C LEU A 358 20.11 5.37 5.38
N PHE A 359 19.33 6.43 5.37
CA PHE A 359 19.15 7.29 4.20
C PHE A 359 20.31 8.26 3.97
N HIS A 360 21.15 8.53 4.97
CA HIS A 360 22.39 9.30 4.80
C HIS A 360 23.45 8.53 4.01
N TRP A 361 23.67 7.26 4.36
CA TRP A 361 24.74 6.44 3.77
C TRP A 361 24.42 5.91 2.37
N PHE A 362 23.14 5.80 2.03
CA PHE A 362 22.72 5.31 0.72
C PHE A 362 22.30 6.47 -0.19
N PRO A 363 23.08 6.74 -1.27
CA PRO A 363 22.70 7.77 -2.22
C PRO A 363 21.42 7.35 -2.95
N SER A 364 20.37 8.13 -2.81
CA SER A 364 19.13 7.99 -3.59
C SER A 364 19.11 9.01 -4.72
N ASP A 365 18.30 8.75 -5.74
CA ASP A 365 18.03 9.68 -6.84
C ASP A 365 17.49 11.04 -6.33
N ASN A 366 17.67 12.09 -7.14
CA ASN A 366 17.25 13.46 -6.80
C ASN A 366 15.80 13.74 -7.16
N GLY A 367 15.04 12.73 -7.60
CA GLY A 367 13.71 12.94 -8.13
C GLY A 367 13.70 13.57 -9.53
N ALA A 368 14.73 13.34 -10.34
CA ALA A 368 14.75 13.84 -11.73
C ALA A 368 13.59 13.28 -12.59
N GLU A 369 13.03 12.13 -12.21
CA GLU A 369 11.84 11.60 -12.85
C GLU A 369 10.58 12.44 -12.65
N PHE A 370 10.56 13.36 -11.67
CA PHE A 370 9.43 14.24 -11.38
C PHE A 370 9.32 15.43 -12.36
N ASP A 371 10.32 15.64 -13.24
CA ASP A 371 10.26 16.64 -14.32
C ASP A 371 9.12 16.38 -15.32
N ILE A 372 8.53 15.18 -15.33
CA ILE A 372 7.39 14.85 -16.21
C ILE A 372 6.10 15.58 -15.82
N ILE A 373 6.01 16.06 -14.59
CA ILE A 373 4.82 16.72 -14.06
C ILE A 373 4.69 18.14 -14.63
N GLU A 374 5.80 18.75 -15.10
CA GLU A 374 5.75 20.00 -15.85
C GLU A 374 5.43 19.74 -17.33
N PRO A 375 4.43 20.43 -17.92
CA PRO A 375 4.29 20.43 -19.37
C PRO A 375 5.57 21.01 -19.97
N ASP A 376 6.18 20.27 -20.89
CA ASP A 376 7.34 20.77 -21.66
C ASP A 376 6.90 21.99 -22.49
N ASN A 377 7.06 23.18 -21.93
CA ASN A 377 6.74 24.45 -22.58
C ASN A 377 7.59 24.71 -23.85
N ARG A 378 8.48 23.79 -24.21
CA ARG A 378 9.28 23.86 -25.44
C ARG A 378 8.54 23.36 -26.69
N GLU A 379 7.41 22.63 -26.51
CA GLU A 379 6.60 22.17 -27.67
C GLU A 379 5.46 23.12 -28.06
N VAL A 380 5.18 24.19 -27.30
CA VAL A 380 4.13 25.18 -27.62
C VAL A 380 4.63 26.30 -28.55
N GLY A 381 5.90 26.27 -28.90
CA GLY A 381 6.57 27.31 -29.74
C GLY A 381 6.99 26.85 -31.14
N LYS A 382 6.36 25.80 -31.71
CA LYS A 382 6.60 25.41 -33.12
C LYS A 382 5.29 25.26 -33.87
#